data_6749042feebd72662f772335c442bf69
#
_entry.id   6749042feebd72662f772335c442bf69
#
_cell.length_a   1.000
_cell.length_b   1.000
_cell.length_c   1.000
_cell.angle_alpha   90.00
_cell.angle_beta   90.00
_cell.angle_gamma   90.00
#
_symmetry.space_group_name_H-M   'P 1'
#
loop_
_entity.id
_entity.type
_entity.pdbx_description
1 polymer ?
#
loop_
_entity_poly.entity_id
_entity_poly.type
_entity_poly.pdbx_seq_one_letter_code
_entity_poly.pdbx_strand_id
1 'polypeptide(L)'
;DESHYQWNRSSENISYVDLSTYFGEYEGSFVLYDLKNDAWSIHNMEHATLRVAPNSTYKIYDALFGLEENIITPENSFIAWNRESYPFEAWNADQTLQSAMNSSVNWYFESVDKQLGAADISNYIQEIGYGNENMSGDFSTYWMESSLKISPIEQVELLTRLQNNSFGFAPENINAVKDAICLSSSDAGTFYGKTGTGRVDGQDVNGWFIGYIETADNTYFFAANIGADSDATGGNATEITMSILSDMNIWK
;
A
#
# COMPACT_ATOMS: atom_id res chain seq x y z
N ASP A 1 22.17 6.46 5.72
CA ASP A 1 21.21 7.47 5.30
C ASP A 1 19.80 6.96 5.59
N GLU A 2 19.06 7.68 6.43
CA GLU A 2 17.70 7.31 6.83
C GLU A 2 16.69 7.32 5.69
N SER A 3 17.03 7.96 4.56
CA SER A 3 16.17 8.01 3.38
C SER A 3 16.12 6.69 2.60
N HIS A 4 17.04 5.77 2.87
CA HIS A 4 17.07 4.46 2.24
C HIS A 4 16.97 3.34 3.25
N TYR A 5 16.15 2.35 2.93
CA TYR A 5 16.04 1.11 3.69
C TYR A 5 17.33 0.29 3.56
N GLN A 6 17.90 -0.13 4.69
CA GLN A 6 19.06 -1.01 4.73
C GLN A 6 18.61 -2.46 4.64
N TRP A 7 18.54 -2.97 3.41
CA TRP A 7 18.04 -4.31 3.14
C TRP A 7 19.20 -5.32 3.20
N ASN A 8 19.21 -6.14 4.24
CA ASN A 8 20.28 -7.10 4.54
C ASN A 8 19.94 -8.51 4.02
N ARG A 9 19.42 -8.60 2.80
CA ARG A 9 19.11 -9.89 2.22
C ARG A 9 20.28 -10.42 1.38
N SER A 10 20.46 -11.77 1.40
CA SER A 10 21.39 -12.44 0.49
C SER A 10 21.02 -12.16 -0.97
N SER A 11 22.01 -11.91 -1.82
CA SER A 11 21.81 -11.65 -3.26
C SER A 11 21.50 -12.88 -4.08
N GLU A 12 21.51 -14.09 -3.51
CA GLU A 12 21.38 -15.35 -4.24
C GLU A 12 20.07 -15.50 -5.03
N ASN A 13 18.96 -14.94 -4.50
CA ASN A 13 17.64 -15.04 -5.12
C ASN A 13 17.13 -13.68 -5.59
N ILE A 14 18.02 -12.76 -5.93
CA ILE A 14 17.66 -11.44 -6.42
C ILE A 14 18.06 -11.33 -7.90
N SER A 15 17.07 -11.07 -8.76
CA SER A 15 17.30 -10.74 -10.16
C SER A 15 17.11 -9.24 -10.36
N TYR A 16 18.09 -8.59 -10.94
CA TYR A 16 18.02 -7.18 -11.31
C TYR A 16 17.52 -7.11 -12.75
N VAL A 17 16.34 -6.54 -12.94
CA VAL A 17 15.68 -6.47 -14.25
C VAL A 17 15.58 -5.03 -14.72
N ASP A 18 15.66 -4.82 -16.04
CA ASP A 18 15.47 -3.51 -16.64
C ASP A 18 14.04 -3.43 -17.20
N LEU A 19 13.18 -2.71 -16.51
CA LEU A 19 11.79 -2.47 -16.90
C LEU A 19 11.58 -1.00 -17.29
N SER A 20 12.64 -0.27 -17.60
CA SER A 20 12.59 1.16 -17.89
C SER A 20 11.64 1.52 -19.03
N THR A 21 11.44 0.64 -20.01
CA THR A 21 10.50 0.87 -21.11
C THR A 21 9.04 1.00 -20.66
N TYR A 22 8.68 0.37 -19.54
CA TYR A 22 7.33 0.49 -18.96
C TYR A 22 7.14 1.81 -18.22
N PHE A 23 8.21 2.40 -17.71
CA PHE A 23 8.16 3.61 -16.88
C PHE A 23 8.17 4.90 -17.70
N GLY A 24 8.62 4.86 -18.97
CA GLY A 24 8.71 6.07 -19.78
C GLY A 24 9.62 7.11 -19.13
N GLU A 25 9.08 8.30 -18.87
CA GLU A 25 9.81 9.40 -18.25
C GLU A 25 9.72 9.41 -16.72
N TYR A 26 8.96 8.52 -16.12
CA TYR A 26 8.88 8.43 -14.66
C TYR A 26 10.15 7.85 -14.07
N GLU A 27 10.63 8.46 -13.00
CA GLU A 27 11.57 7.79 -12.10
C GLU A 27 10.77 6.82 -11.24
N GLY A 28 11.35 5.68 -10.90
CA GLY A 28 10.62 4.74 -10.08
C GLY A 28 11.24 3.37 -10.03
N SER A 29 10.54 2.46 -9.37
CA SER A 29 10.95 1.08 -9.24
C SER A 29 9.75 0.14 -9.30
N PHE A 30 10.04 -1.10 -9.62
CA PHE A 30 9.11 -2.22 -9.51
C PHE A 30 9.80 -3.35 -8.75
N VAL A 31 9.13 -3.83 -7.71
CA VAL A 31 9.60 -4.95 -6.88
C VAL A 31 8.57 -6.07 -6.96
N LEU A 32 9.05 -7.26 -7.30
CA LEU A 32 8.22 -8.47 -7.36
C LEU A 32 8.85 -9.55 -6.50
N TYR A 33 8.06 -10.16 -5.64
CA TYR A 33 8.48 -11.30 -4.83
C TYR A 33 7.62 -12.52 -5.15
N ASP A 34 8.29 -13.58 -5.59
CA ASP A 34 7.73 -14.90 -5.89
C ASP A 34 7.88 -15.76 -4.63
N LEU A 35 6.78 -16.01 -3.93
CA LEU A 35 6.81 -16.70 -2.64
C LEU A 35 7.28 -18.15 -2.77
N LYS A 36 6.76 -18.87 -3.75
CA LYS A 36 7.08 -20.29 -3.95
C LYS A 36 8.56 -20.55 -4.17
N ASN A 37 9.20 -19.68 -4.97
CA ASN A 37 10.61 -19.82 -5.31
C ASN A 37 11.53 -18.96 -4.41
N ASP A 38 10.97 -18.20 -3.47
CA ASP A 38 11.69 -17.24 -2.63
C ASP A 38 12.62 -16.36 -3.49
N ALA A 39 12.06 -15.80 -4.56
CA ALA A 39 12.81 -15.08 -5.58
C ALA A 39 12.30 -13.65 -5.76
N TRP A 40 13.23 -12.71 -5.78
CA TRP A 40 12.96 -11.29 -5.98
C TRP A 40 13.37 -10.87 -7.38
N SER A 41 12.52 -10.07 -8.04
CA SER A 41 12.87 -9.37 -9.28
C SER A 41 12.71 -7.88 -9.02
N ILE A 42 13.79 -7.11 -9.23
CA ILE A 42 13.83 -5.69 -8.86
C ILE A 42 14.32 -4.87 -10.03
N HIS A 43 13.48 -3.92 -10.44
CA HIS A 43 13.88 -2.83 -11.34
C HIS A 43 14.25 -1.61 -10.51
N ASN A 44 15.43 -1.07 -10.74
CA ASN A 44 15.97 0.14 -10.09
C ASN A 44 16.11 -0.01 -8.56
N MET A 45 17.14 -0.71 -8.15
CA MET A 45 17.39 -1.03 -6.72
C MET A 45 17.54 0.22 -5.85
N GLU A 46 18.12 1.29 -6.37
CA GLU A 46 18.25 2.54 -5.61
C GLU A 46 16.89 3.10 -5.22
N HIS A 47 15.95 3.15 -6.16
CA HIS A 47 14.60 3.61 -5.89
C HIS A 47 13.79 2.58 -5.07
N ALA A 48 14.08 1.28 -5.25
CA ALA A 48 13.39 0.23 -4.51
C ALA A 48 13.65 0.27 -3.00
N THR A 49 14.77 0.85 -2.58
CA THR A 49 15.10 1.08 -1.16
C THR A 49 14.78 2.50 -0.70
N LEU A 50 14.42 3.40 -1.61
CA LEU A 50 14.12 4.80 -1.27
C LEU A 50 12.79 4.88 -0.50
N ARG A 51 12.82 5.47 0.67
CA ARG A 51 11.64 5.72 1.48
C ARG A 51 10.94 7.00 1.02
N VAL A 52 9.69 6.87 0.62
CA VAL A 52 8.82 7.99 0.21
C VAL A 52 7.48 7.87 0.94
N ALA A 53 6.70 8.94 0.93
CA ALA A 53 5.39 8.93 1.60
C ALA A 53 4.47 7.85 1.01
N PRO A 54 3.80 7.04 1.85
CA PRO A 54 2.95 5.95 1.38
C PRO A 54 1.64 6.43 0.78
N ASN A 55 1.17 7.61 1.16
CA ASN A 55 -0.14 8.10 0.79
C ASN A 55 -1.21 7.04 1.07
N SER A 56 -2.18 6.85 0.19
CA SER A 56 -3.30 5.95 0.45
C SER A 56 -2.95 4.47 0.58
N THR A 57 -1.73 4.05 0.24
CA THR A 57 -1.31 2.66 0.51
C THR A 57 -1.24 2.36 2.01
N TYR A 58 -1.02 3.37 2.84
CA TYR A 58 -1.02 3.26 4.30
C TYR A 58 -2.38 2.84 4.85
N LYS A 59 -3.47 3.12 4.15
CA LYS A 59 -4.83 2.79 4.59
C LYS A 59 -5.02 1.30 4.91
N ILE A 60 -4.26 0.42 4.28
CA ILE A 60 -4.27 -1.02 4.58
C ILE A 60 -3.98 -1.25 6.07
N TYR A 61 -2.93 -0.64 6.57
CA TYR A 61 -2.46 -0.84 7.95
C TYR A 61 -3.26 -0.02 8.96
N ASP A 62 -3.67 1.18 8.57
CA ASP A 62 -4.54 2.02 9.39
C ASP A 62 -5.88 1.32 9.68
N ALA A 63 -6.45 0.68 8.68
CA ALA A 63 -7.63 -0.16 8.83
C ALA A 63 -7.39 -1.31 9.80
N LEU A 64 -6.24 -1.97 9.67
CA LEU A 64 -5.87 -3.09 10.53
C LEU A 64 -5.76 -2.67 12.00
N PHE A 65 -5.14 -1.52 12.25
CA PHE A 65 -5.03 -0.96 13.61
C PHE A 65 -6.41 -0.63 14.19
N GLY A 66 -7.27 -0.02 13.39
CA GLY A 66 -8.65 0.28 13.79
C GLY A 66 -9.46 -0.97 14.13
N LEU A 67 -9.27 -2.04 13.38
CA LEU A 67 -9.90 -3.33 13.65
C LEU A 67 -9.36 -3.97 14.92
N GLU A 68 -8.05 -3.97 15.14
CA GLU A 68 -7.43 -4.56 16.34
C GLU A 68 -7.87 -3.85 17.63
N GLU A 69 -8.11 -2.55 17.58
CA GLU A 69 -8.59 -1.77 18.72
C GLU A 69 -10.11 -1.68 18.81
N ASN A 70 -10.83 -2.42 17.98
CA ASN A 70 -12.30 -2.43 17.92
C ASN A 70 -12.94 -1.04 17.68
N ILE A 71 -12.22 -0.13 17.04
CA ILE A 71 -12.78 1.14 16.55
C ILE A 71 -13.79 0.86 15.44
N ILE A 72 -13.44 -0.07 14.57
CA ILE A 72 -14.31 -0.73 13.59
C ILE A 72 -14.20 -2.23 13.79
N THR A 73 -15.19 -2.99 13.33
CA THR A 73 -15.14 -4.45 13.35
C THR A 73 -15.47 -5.01 11.97
N PRO A 74 -15.11 -6.27 11.69
CA PRO A 74 -15.51 -6.90 10.43
C PRO A 74 -17.02 -6.86 10.17
N GLU A 75 -17.83 -6.97 11.22
CA GLU A 75 -19.28 -6.95 11.14
C GLU A 75 -19.90 -5.56 11.11
N ASN A 76 -19.17 -4.56 11.64
CA ASN A 76 -19.65 -3.18 11.70
C ASN A 76 -18.49 -2.20 11.55
N SER A 77 -18.26 -1.80 10.32
CA SER A 77 -17.25 -0.79 9.97
C SER A 77 -17.87 0.54 9.53
N PHE A 78 -19.17 0.72 9.77
CA PHE A 78 -19.90 1.91 9.37
C PHE A 78 -19.40 3.16 10.11
N ILE A 79 -19.16 4.24 9.35
CA ILE A 79 -18.96 5.59 9.87
C ILE A 79 -19.85 6.53 9.05
N ALA A 80 -20.71 7.28 9.76
CA ALA A 80 -21.61 8.24 9.12
C ALA A 80 -20.85 9.38 8.48
N TRP A 81 -21.31 9.81 7.31
CA TRP A 81 -20.79 10.99 6.63
C TRP A 81 -20.94 12.22 7.51
N ASN A 82 -19.86 13.01 7.62
CA ASN A 82 -19.81 14.23 8.43
C ASN A 82 -20.55 15.41 7.79
N ARG A 83 -21.17 15.24 6.61
CA ARG A 83 -21.91 16.24 5.84
C ARG A 83 -21.01 17.33 5.23
N GLU A 84 -19.71 17.23 5.33
CA GLU A 84 -18.80 18.10 4.58
C GLU A 84 -18.83 17.71 3.09
N SER A 85 -18.70 18.70 2.20
CA SER A 85 -18.64 18.47 0.76
C SER A 85 -17.19 18.25 0.32
N TYR A 86 -16.95 17.12 -0.31
CA TYR A 86 -15.65 16.75 -0.86
C TYR A 86 -15.69 16.76 -2.39
N PRO A 87 -14.54 16.95 -3.06
CA PRO A 87 -14.49 17.00 -4.53
C PRO A 87 -14.87 15.67 -5.22
N PHE A 88 -14.79 14.54 -4.49
CA PHE A 88 -15.12 13.22 -5.01
C PHE A 88 -16.53 12.84 -4.54
N GLU A 89 -17.41 12.58 -5.49
CA GLU A 89 -18.83 12.22 -5.19
C GLU A 89 -18.95 11.05 -4.21
N ALA A 90 -18.13 10.00 -4.41
CA ALA A 90 -18.16 8.81 -3.57
C ALA A 90 -17.80 9.09 -2.09
N TRP A 91 -17.14 10.22 -1.80
CA TRP A 91 -16.79 10.62 -0.44
C TRP A 91 -17.95 11.27 0.30
N ASN A 92 -18.97 11.74 -0.41
CA ASN A 92 -20.13 12.46 0.12
C ASN A 92 -21.25 11.49 0.48
N ALA A 93 -20.94 10.49 1.27
CA ALA A 93 -21.89 9.45 1.70
C ALA A 93 -21.34 8.74 2.94
N ASP A 94 -22.21 8.06 3.66
CA ASP A 94 -21.83 7.13 4.71
C ASP A 94 -20.89 6.06 4.16
N GLN A 95 -19.95 5.59 4.95
CA GLN A 95 -18.93 4.64 4.51
C GLN A 95 -18.89 3.39 5.38
N THR A 96 -18.47 2.30 4.77
CA THR A 96 -17.94 1.12 5.45
C THR A 96 -16.45 1.00 5.11
N LEU A 97 -15.74 0.08 5.77
CA LEU A 97 -14.35 -0.19 5.42
C LEU A 97 -14.20 -0.52 3.92
N GLN A 98 -15.11 -1.36 3.40
CA GLN A 98 -15.09 -1.76 1.99
C GLN A 98 -15.22 -0.55 1.05
N SER A 99 -16.21 0.31 1.26
CA SER A 99 -16.42 1.48 0.39
C SER A 99 -15.32 2.52 0.56
N ALA A 100 -14.87 2.75 1.79
CA ALA A 100 -13.82 3.71 2.09
C ALA A 100 -12.47 3.30 1.49
N MET A 101 -12.13 2.02 1.53
CA MET A 101 -10.91 1.50 0.91
C MET A 101 -11.01 1.59 -0.61
N ASN A 102 -12.14 1.16 -1.17
CA ASN A 102 -12.36 1.15 -2.62
C ASN A 102 -12.28 2.56 -3.24
N SER A 103 -12.86 3.55 -2.58
CA SER A 103 -12.86 4.95 -3.04
C SER A 103 -11.77 5.81 -2.37
N SER A 104 -10.91 5.19 -1.59
CA SER A 104 -9.79 5.86 -0.89
C SER A 104 -10.24 7.09 -0.09
N VAL A 105 -11.25 6.93 0.75
CA VAL A 105 -11.95 8.03 1.45
C VAL A 105 -11.15 8.49 2.66
N ASN A 106 -10.39 9.56 2.52
CA ASN A 106 -9.49 10.06 3.56
C ASN A 106 -10.21 10.34 4.88
N TRP A 107 -11.38 10.98 4.85
CA TRP A 107 -12.07 11.36 6.09
C TRP A 107 -12.48 10.15 6.95
N TYR A 108 -12.73 8.99 6.31
CA TYR A 108 -13.02 7.76 7.03
C TYR A 108 -11.82 7.33 7.89
N PHE A 109 -10.65 7.30 7.29
CA PHE A 109 -9.42 6.90 7.99
C PHE A 109 -8.96 7.95 9.00
N GLU A 110 -9.17 9.23 8.71
CA GLU A 110 -8.94 10.30 9.70
C GLU A 110 -9.83 10.11 10.93
N SER A 111 -11.09 9.69 10.75
CA SER A 111 -11.99 9.37 11.86
C SER A 111 -11.51 8.18 12.67
N VAL A 112 -11.02 7.13 12.00
CA VAL A 112 -10.41 5.98 12.67
C VAL A 112 -9.19 6.43 13.49
N ASP A 113 -8.32 7.23 12.91
CA ASP A 113 -7.11 7.74 13.56
C ASP A 113 -7.44 8.56 14.81
N LYS A 114 -8.44 9.44 14.74
CA LYS A 114 -8.88 10.24 15.89
C LYS A 114 -9.36 9.38 17.05
N GLN A 115 -10.03 8.28 16.75
CA GLN A 115 -10.52 7.35 17.77
C GLN A 115 -9.40 6.48 18.33
N LEU A 116 -8.41 6.10 17.50
CA LEU A 116 -7.22 5.37 17.95
C LEU A 116 -6.32 6.22 18.85
N GLY A 117 -6.01 7.44 18.42
CA GLY A 117 -5.05 8.31 19.05
C GLY A 117 -3.61 8.05 18.61
N ALA A 118 -2.78 9.09 18.71
CA ALA A 118 -1.40 9.07 18.23
C ALA A 118 -0.53 8.02 18.92
N ALA A 119 -0.73 7.79 20.23
CA ALA A 119 0.07 6.83 20.99
C ALA A 119 -0.15 5.40 20.52
N ASP A 120 -1.41 4.99 20.32
CA ASP A 120 -1.73 3.64 19.86
C ASP A 120 -1.26 3.42 18.42
N ILE A 121 -1.44 4.40 17.54
CA ILE A 121 -0.95 4.32 16.17
C ILE A 121 0.57 4.19 16.14
N SER A 122 1.29 5.00 16.91
CA SER A 122 2.74 4.93 17.01
C SER A 122 3.22 3.55 17.49
N ASN A 123 2.53 2.97 18.47
CA ASN A 123 2.85 1.63 18.95
C ASN A 123 2.68 0.57 17.87
N TYR A 124 1.59 0.61 17.11
CA TYR A 124 1.37 -0.33 16.00
C TYR A 124 2.38 -0.16 14.89
N ILE A 125 2.69 1.08 14.51
CA ILE A 125 3.70 1.39 13.49
C ILE A 125 5.06 0.80 13.87
N GLN A 126 5.45 0.93 15.14
CA GLN A 126 6.69 0.33 15.65
C GLN A 126 6.61 -1.20 15.70
N GLU A 127 5.49 -1.74 16.13
CA GLU A 127 5.28 -3.19 16.23
C GLU A 127 5.42 -3.88 14.86
N ILE A 128 4.84 -3.31 13.80
CA ILE A 128 4.94 -3.88 12.47
C ILE A 128 6.21 -3.45 11.73
N GLY A 129 6.96 -2.49 12.24
CA GLY A 129 8.17 -1.98 11.60
C GLY A 129 7.88 -1.22 10.31
N TYR A 130 6.91 -0.32 10.33
CA TYR A 130 6.46 0.41 9.13
C TYR A 130 7.46 1.50 8.73
N GLY A 131 8.25 1.23 7.70
CA GLY A 131 9.13 2.23 7.09
C GLY A 131 10.07 2.91 8.08
N ASN A 132 10.09 4.25 8.05
CA ASN A 132 10.90 5.06 8.97
C ASN A 132 10.25 5.29 10.34
N GLU A 133 9.03 4.79 10.55
CA GLU A 133 8.28 4.90 11.81
C GLU A 133 8.10 6.35 12.30
N ASN A 134 8.21 7.34 11.42
CA ASN A 134 8.25 8.75 11.78
C ASN A 134 6.86 9.37 11.78
N MET A 135 6.32 9.59 12.98
CA MET A 135 4.99 10.18 13.23
C MET A 135 5.06 11.67 13.59
N SER A 136 6.18 12.35 13.31
CA SER A 136 6.39 13.75 13.76
C SER A 136 5.58 14.79 12.99
N GLY A 137 5.05 14.45 11.83
CA GLY A 137 4.21 15.34 11.03
C GLY A 137 2.84 15.56 11.65
N ASP A 138 2.05 16.42 11.01
CA ASP A 138 0.67 16.68 11.45
C ASP A 138 -0.13 15.38 11.55
N PHE A 139 -0.80 15.16 12.67
CA PHE A 139 -1.53 13.92 12.94
C PHE A 139 -2.64 13.64 11.93
N SER A 140 -3.21 14.65 11.30
CA SER A 140 -4.25 14.47 10.28
C SER A 140 -3.69 14.06 8.91
N THR A 141 -2.39 14.26 8.66
CA THR A 141 -1.78 14.09 7.33
C THR A 141 -0.41 13.42 7.33
N TYR A 142 0.00 12.80 8.44
CA TYR A 142 1.36 12.24 8.60
C TYR A 142 1.75 11.22 7.50
N TRP A 143 0.78 10.60 6.86
CA TRP A 143 0.96 9.60 5.80
C TRP A 143 0.84 10.17 4.38
N MET A 144 0.46 11.46 4.24
CA MET A 144 0.28 12.16 2.96
C MET A 144 1.41 13.16 2.72
N GLU A 145 2.40 12.79 1.90
CA GLU A 145 3.58 13.62 1.58
C GLU A 145 4.15 14.37 2.80
N SER A 146 4.33 13.63 3.90
CA SER A 146 4.77 14.16 5.19
C SER A 146 5.85 13.26 5.81
N SER A 147 5.82 13.06 7.12
CA SER A 147 6.92 12.44 7.86
C SER A 147 7.02 10.93 7.72
N LEU A 148 5.89 10.23 7.64
CA LEU A 148 5.90 8.76 7.51
C LEU A 148 6.30 8.36 6.10
N LYS A 149 7.33 7.51 5.99
CA LYS A 149 7.86 7.09 4.69
C LYS A 149 8.20 5.60 4.71
N ILE A 150 8.10 4.98 3.53
CA ILE A 150 8.34 3.56 3.35
C ILE A 150 8.92 3.32 1.95
N SER A 151 9.75 2.30 1.81
CA SER A 151 10.31 1.92 0.51
C SER A 151 9.46 0.84 -0.18
N PRO A 152 9.57 0.71 -1.50
CA PRO A 152 8.91 -0.38 -2.23
C PRO A 152 9.23 -1.77 -1.70
N ILE A 153 10.48 -2.04 -1.33
CA ILE A 153 10.86 -3.33 -0.74
C ILE A 153 10.14 -3.57 0.58
N GLU A 154 10.11 -2.57 1.46
CA GLU A 154 9.39 -2.66 2.74
C GLU A 154 7.89 -2.89 2.53
N GLN A 155 7.29 -2.27 1.51
CA GLN A 155 5.88 -2.51 1.16
C GLN A 155 5.64 -3.98 0.84
N VAL A 156 6.51 -4.59 0.05
CA VAL A 156 6.40 -6.01 -0.30
C VAL A 156 6.59 -6.89 0.94
N GLU A 157 7.58 -6.59 1.78
CA GLU A 157 7.82 -7.35 3.00
C GLU A 157 6.61 -7.29 3.95
N LEU A 158 6.00 -6.12 4.12
CA LEU A 158 4.79 -5.99 4.95
C LEU A 158 3.59 -6.72 4.34
N LEU A 159 3.43 -6.69 3.03
CA LEU A 159 2.34 -7.44 2.37
C LEU A 159 2.50 -8.96 2.55
N THR A 160 3.71 -9.48 2.55
CA THR A 160 3.93 -10.91 2.86
C THR A 160 3.49 -11.24 4.27
N ARG A 161 3.78 -10.36 5.23
CA ARG A 161 3.38 -10.53 6.63
C ARG A 161 1.88 -10.36 6.83
N LEU A 162 1.23 -9.52 6.04
CA LEU A 162 -0.23 -9.40 6.02
C LEU A 162 -0.86 -10.69 5.52
N GLN A 163 -0.42 -11.19 4.38
CA GLN A 163 -0.99 -12.36 3.71
C GLN A 163 -0.90 -13.63 4.58
N ASN A 164 0.22 -13.85 5.26
CA ASN A 164 0.42 -15.04 6.11
C ASN A 164 0.10 -14.78 7.60
N ASN A 165 -0.30 -13.56 7.94
CA ASN A 165 -0.55 -13.10 9.31
C ASN A 165 0.62 -13.37 10.27
N SER A 166 1.84 -13.16 9.84
CA SER A 166 2.98 -13.23 10.74
C SER A 166 3.01 -12.07 11.75
N PHE A 167 2.16 -11.07 11.59
CA PHE A 167 1.90 -10.06 12.62
C PHE A 167 1.29 -10.65 13.90
N GLY A 168 0.51 -11.75 13.78
CA GLY A 168 -0.19 -12.34 14.92
C GLY A 168 -1.45 -11.59 15.32
N PHE A 169 -2.06 -10.85 14.41
CA PHE A 169 -3.33 -10.17 14.63
C PHE A 169 -4.51 -11.13 14.50
N ALA A 170 -5.70 -10.69 14.90
CA ALA A 170 -6.89 -11.52 14.79
C ALA A 170 -7.14 -11.92 13.32
N PRO A 171 -7.30 -13.21 13.01
CA PRO A 171 -7.50 -13.67 11.64
C PRO A 171 -8.69 -13.01 10.94
N GLU A 172 -9.78 -12.75 11.65
CA GLU A 172 -10.96 -12.07 11.11
C GLU A 172 -10.66 -10.64 10.69
N ASN A 173 -9.75 -9.94 11.38
CA ASN A 173 -9.32 -8.59 11.06
C ASN A 173 -8.44 -8.59 9.81
N ILE A 174 -7.49 -9.52 9.73
CA ILE A 174 -6.68 -9.73 8.53
C ILE A 174 -7.57 -9.99 7.32
N ASN A 175 -8.55 -10.89 7.46
CA ASN A 175 -9.49 -11.20 6.38
C ASN A 175 -10.33 -9.99 5.95
N ALA A 176 -10.77 -9.17 6.91
CA ALA A 176 -11.51 -7.95 6.60
C ALA A 176 -10.69 -6.96 5.77
N VAL A 177 -9.40 -6.80 6.09
CA VAL A 177 -8.49 -5.94 5.30
C VAL A 177 -8.24 -6.54 3.92
N LYS A 178 -7.99 -7.83 3.83
CA LYS A 178 -7.80 -8.53 2.53
C LYS A 178 -9.04 -8.35 1.65
N ASP A 179 -10.23 -8.57 2.20
CA ASP A 179 -11.48 -8.38 1.46
C ASP A 179 -11.63 -6.94 0.97
N ALA A 180 -11.23 -5.95 1.79
CA ALA A 180 -11.31 -4.53 1.45
C ALA A 180 -10.38 -4.13 0.28
N ILE A 181 -9.26 -4.82 0.10
CA ILE A 181 -8.31 -4.56 -1.00
C ILE A 181 -8.42 -5.57 -2.15
N CYS A 182 -9.39 -6.46 -2.12
CA CYS A 182 -9.65 -7.40 -3.21
C CYS A 182 -10.18 -6.64 -4.42
N LEU A 183 -9.45 -6.71 -5.55
CA LEU A 183 -9.80 -6.01 -6.79
C LEU A 183 -10.54 -6.92 -7.77
N SER A 184 -10.15 -8.18 -7.86
CA SER A 184 -10.83 -9.17 -8.71
C SER A 184 -10.55 -10.59 -8.25
N SER A 185 -11.47 -11.49 -8.56
CA SER A 185 -11.33 -12.91 -8.28
C SER A 185 -11.89 -13.71 -9.45
N SER A 186 -11.16 -14.72 -9.87
CA SER A 186 -11.52 -15.59 -10.98
C SER A 186 -10.89 -16.98 -10.80
N ASP A 187 -11.09 -17.89 -11.73
CA ASP A 187 -10.43 -19.21 -11.74
C ASP A 187 -8.91 -19.08 -11.84
N ALA A 188 -8.39 -17.97 -12.40
CA ALA A 188 -6.96 -17.70 -12.50
C ALA A 188 -6.33 -17.32 -11.14
N GLY A 189 -7.14 -16.88 -10.18
CA GLY A 189 -6.68 -16.43 -8.86
C GLY A 189 -7.40 -15.19 -8.36
N THR A 190 -6.86 -14.61 -7.30
CA THR A 190 -7.40 -13.40 -6.69
C THR A 190 -6.34 -12.30 -6.69
N PHE A 191 -6.73 -11.11 -7.12
CA PHE A 191 -5.88 -9.94 -7.20
C PHE A 191 -6.24 -8.95 -6.10
N TYR A 192 -5.28 -8.65 -5.24
CA TYR A 192 -5.41 -7.67 -4.16
C TYR A 192 -4.50 -6.49 -4.45
N GLY A 193 -4.97 -5.29 -4.19
CA GLY A 193 -4.14 -4.11 -4.42
C GLY A 193 -4.70 -2.83 -3.85
N LYS A 194 -3.80 -1.85 -3.72
CA LYS A 194 -4.13 -0.50 -3.27
C LYS A 194 -3.24 0.52 -3.97
N THR A 195 -3.88 1.57 -4.46
CA THR A 195 -3.19 2.72 -5.06
C THR A 195 -2.89 3.79 -4.01
N GLY A 196 -1.97 4.66 -4.34
CA GLY A 196 -1.71 5.90 -3.62
C GLY A 196 -1.25 6.98 -4.59
N THR A 197 -1.62 8.22 -4.32
CA THR A 197 -1.17 9.39 -5.08
C THR A 197 -0.79 10.49 -4.11
N GLY A 198 0.45 10.95 -4.19
CA GLY A 198 0.96 12.07 -3.41
C GLY A 198 0.89 13.35 -4.23
N ARG A 199 0.32 14.38 -3.63
CA ARG A 199 0.10 15.65 -4.29
C ARG A 199 0.85 16.76 -3.57
N VAL A 200 1.63 17.52 -4.31
CA VAL A 200 2.41 18.68 -3.82
C VAL A 200 2.18 19.85 -4.78
N ASP A 201 1.76 21.00 -4.25
CA ASP A 201 1.49 22.20 -5.02
C ASP A 201 0.56 21.95 -6.23
N GLY A 202 -0.45 21.12 -6.02
CA GLY A 202 -1.45 20.80 -7.04
C GLY A 202 -0.99 19.81 -8.11
N GLN A 203 0.22 19.24 -7.98
CA GLN A 203 0.76 18.24 -8.93
C GLN A 203 0.85 16.86 -8.29
N ASP A 204 0.56 15.83 -9.07
CA ASP A 204 0.70 14.45 -8.65
C ASP A 204 2.15 14.00 -8.89
N VAL A 205 2.90 13.84 -7.79
CA VAL A 205 4.36 13.67 -7.83
C VAL A 205 4.84 12.30 -7.35
N ASN A 206 3.97 11.50 -6.74
CA ASN A 206 4.34 10.24 -6.10
C ASN A 206 3.18 9.25 -6.24
N GLY A 207 3.31 8.31 -7.17
CA GLY A 207 2.29 7.31 -7.46
C GLY A 207 2.68 5.92 -6.97
N TRP A 208 1.73 5.24 -6.35
CA TRP A 208 1.90 3.89 -5.84
C TRP A 208 0.85 2.93 -6.38
N PHE A 209 1.28 1.72 -6.66
CA PHE A 209 0.38 0.56 -6.70
C PHE A 209 1.08 -0.62 -6.05
N ILE A 210 0.48 -1.15 -4.99
CA ILE A 210 1.02 -2.28 -4.24
C ILE A 210 -0.06 -3.35 -4.08
N GLY A 211 0.36 -4.60 -3.97
CA GLY A 211 -0.59 -5.68 -3.75
C GLY A 211 0.03 -7.06 -3.91
N TYR A 212 -0.83 -8.03 -4.11
CA TYR A 212 -0.40 -9.39 -4.35
C TYR A 212 -1.46 -10.19 -5.11
N ILE A 213 -1.01 -11.27 -5.72
CA ILE A 213 -1.84 -12.16 -6.53
C ILE A 213 -1.70 -13.55 -5.95
N GLU A 214 -2.82 -14.11 -5.50
CA GLU A 214 -2.88 -15.51 -5.06
C GLU A 214 -3.41 -16.37 -6.21
N THR A 215 -2.56 -17.26 -6.71
CA THR A 215 -2.95 -18.30 -7.67
C THR A 215 -3.03 -19.65 -6.96
N ALA A 216 -3.49 -20.70 -7.64
CA ALA A 216 -3.56 -22.04 -7.08
C ALA A 216 -2.18 -22.56 -6.62
N ASP A 217 -1.11 -22.15 -7.28
CA ASP A 217 0.24 -22.69 -7.08
C ASP A 217 1.20 -21.74 -6.37
N ASN A 218 0.91 -20.45 -6.33
CA ASN A 218 1.87 -19.45 -5.87
C ASN A 218 1.19 -18.15 -5.45
N THR A 219 1.93 -17.33 -4.71
CA THR A 219 1.55 -15.94 -4.41
C THR A 219 2.69 -15.03 -4.87
N TYR A 220 2.34 -13.97 -5.59
CA TYR A 220 3.27 -12.95 -6.06
C TYR A 220 2.94 -11.63 -5.40
N PHE A 221 3.92 -11.03 -4.75
CA PHE A 221 3.79 -9.72 -4.10
C PHE A 221 4.50 -8.67 -4.92
N PHE A 222 3.91 -7.48 -5.04
CA PHE A 222 4.53 -6.43 -5.84
C PHE A 222 4.36 -5.04 -5.21
N ALA A 223 5.28 -4.15 -5.56
CA ALA A 223 5.17 -2.73 -5.29
C ALA A 223 5.74 -1.95 -6.47
N ALA A 224 4.94 -1.08 -7.05
CA ALA A 224 5.34 -0.11 -8.04
C ALA A 224 5.27 1.28 -7.43
N ASN A 225 6.34 2.03 -7.55
CA ASN A 225 6.37 3.45 -7.19
C ASN A 225 6.94 4.27 -8.33
N ILE A 226 6.28 5.37 -8.65
CA ILE A 226 6.71 6.31 -9.69
C ILE A 226 6.77 7.72 -9.12
N GLY A 227 7.74 8.49 -9.59
CA GLY A 227 7.92 9.89 -9.23
C GLY A 227 8.12 10.75 -10.48
N ALA A 228 7.63 11.97 -10.45
CA ALA A 228 7.79 12.98 -11.49
C ALA A 228 7.34 14.33 -10.95
N ASP A 229 7.54 15.40 -11.75
CA ASP A 229 7.04 16.73 -11.39
C ASP A 229 5.51 16.82 -11.52
N SER A 230 4.90 15.94 -12.33
CA SER A 230 3.45 15.86 -12.53
C SER A 230 3.06 14.48 -13.06
N ASP A 231 1.76 14.18 -12.99
CA ASP A 231 1.15 12.97 -13.55
C ASP A 231 1.65 11.64 -12.97
N ALA A 232 2.39 11.66 -11.88
CA ALA A 232 2.79 10.44 -11.16
C ALA A 232 1.66 9.99 -10.24
N THR A 233 0.63 9.39 -10.82
CA THR A 233 -0.59 8.95 -10.12
C THR A 233 -0.55 7.47 -9.79
N GLY A 234 -1.37 7.06 -8.82
CA GLY A 234 -1.63 5.64 -8.55
C GLY A 234 -2.22 4.92 -9.75
N GLY A 235 -3.05 5.61 -10.55
CA GLY A 235 -3.59 5.07 -11.80
C GLY A 235 -2.51 4.73 -12.81
N ASN A 236 -1.54 5.61 -12.99
CA ASN A 236 -0.41 5.38 -13.89
C ASN A 236 0.51 4.27 -13.36
N ALA A 237 0.73 4.20 -12.05
CA ALA A 237 1.46 3.09 -11.44
C ALA A 237 0.74 1.76 -11.66
N THR A 238 -0.60 1.75 -11.62
CA THR A 238 -1.41 0.57 -11.90
C THR A 238 -1.24 0.10 -13.35
N GLU A 239 -1.32 1.01 -14.31
CA GLU A 239 -1.14 0.67 -15.73
C GLU A 239 0.22 0.05 -16.01
N ILE A 240 1.28 0.63 -15.44
CA ILE A 240 2.65 0.10 -15.55
C ILE A 240 2.69 -1.33 -14.97
N THR A 241 2.16 -1.51 -13.76
CA THR A 241 2.13 -2.81 -13.08
C THR A 241 1.39 -3.86 -13.91
N MET A 242 0.21 -3.53 -14.41
CA MET A 242 -0.60 -4.48 -15.18
C MET A 242 0.10 -4.91 -16.45
N SER A 243 0.79 -3.99 -17.15
CA SER A 243 1.58 -4.31 -18.34
C SER A 243 2.73 -5.26 -18.00
N ILE A 244 3.46 -5.01 -16.94
CA ILE A 244 4.57 -5.86 -16.48
C ILE A 244 4.07 -7.26 -16.12
N LEU A 245 3.03 -7.34 -15.30
CA LEU A 245 2.46 -8.63 -14.86
C LEU A 245 1.91 -9.45 -16.02
N SER A 246 1.33 -8.79 -17.02
CA SER A 246 0.83 -9.44 -18.24
C SER A 246 1.99 -10.02 -19.06
N ASP A 247 3.05 -9.25 -19.27
CA ASP A 247 4.21 -9.69 -20.04
C ASP A 247 5.00 -10.79 -19.32
N MET A 248 4.97 -10.81 -18.00
CA MET A 248 5.54 -11.90 -17.17
C MET A 248 4.63 -13.13 -17.07
N ASN A 249 3.45 -13.11 -17.68
CA ASN A 249 2.43 -14.17 -17.60
C ASN A 249 1.95 -14.49 -16.17
N ILE A 250 1.99 -13.50 -15.28
CA ILE A 250 1.50 -13.64 -13.90
C ILE A 250 0.01 -13.33 -13.83
N TRP A 251 -0.43 -12.28 -14.53
CA TRP A 251 -1.83 -11.88 -14.55
C TRP A 251 -2.20 -11.28 -15.89
N LYS A 252 -3.36 -11.66 -16.45
CA LYS A 252 -3.84 -11.18 -17.76
C LYS A 252 -5.22 -10.53 -17.66
#